data_7827e1fcae64700c245ea64fcd9a9711
#
_entry.id   7827e1fcae64700c245ea64fcd9a9711
#
_cell.length_a   1.000
_cell.length_b   1.000
_cell.length_c   1.000
_cell.angle_alpha   90.00
_cell.angle_beta   90.00
_cell.angle_gamma   90.00
#
_symmetry.space_group_name_H-M   'P 1'
#
loop_
_entity.id
_entity.type
_entity.pdbx_description
1 polymer ?
#
loop_
_entity_poly.entity_id
_entity_poly.type
_entity_poly.pdbx_seq_one_letter_code
_entity_poly.pdbx_strand_id
1 'polypeptide(L)'
;GFMSGIGVIIIALQIGPLLGISTRGGVIESLSTVFANFEPNGAAIGVAIMTLGIVFLTPRKISQWVPSPLLALLIVTPLSILFFGDSAIDRIGEIPKGVPSLSLPSFNKYLPIIFKAGLVLAVLGAIDSLLTSLVADNISQTKHNSDRELIGQGIGNAVAGLFSGLPGAGATMRTVINVKSGGQTPISGMVHSLVLLIVLVGAGPLAEKIPTSLLAGILIKVGLDIIDWGFLRRAHKLSLKTAAVMYGVLLMT
;
A
#
# COMPACT_ATOMS: atom_id res chain seq x y z
N GLY A 1 -5.62 -16.03 5.17
CA GLY A 1 -5.75 -15.28 6.45
C GLY A 1 -4.94 -13.99 6.44
N PHE A 2 -3.60 -14.10 6.38
CA PHE A 2 -2.67 -12.95 6.49
C PHE A 2 -2.99 -11.79 5.54
N MET A 3 -3.11 -12.02 4.24
CA MET A 3 -3.44 -10.97 3.27
C MET A 3 -4.80 -10.33 3.53
N SER A 4 -5.79 -11.12 3.94
CA SER A 4 -7.11 -10.57 4.31
C SER A 4 -7.04 -9.74 5.59
N GLY A 5 -6.19 -10.12 6.56
CA GLY A 5 -5.92 -9.31 7.75
C GLY A 5 -5.34 -7.94 7.40
N ILE A 6 -4.32 -7.91 6.54
CA ILE A 6 -3.75 -6.66 6.04
C ILE A 6 -4.82 -5.80 5.35
N GLY A 7 -5.69 -6.40 4.52
CA GLY A 7 -6.78 -5.68 3.88
C GLY A 7 -7.74 -5.02 4.87
N VAL A 8 -8.10 -5.72 5.94
CA VAL A 8 -8.96 -5.19 7.02
C VAL A 8 -8.26 -4.04 7.77
N ILE A 9 -6.97 -4.20 8.10
CA ILE A 9 -6.17 -3.17 8.76
C ILE A 9 -6.11 -1.90 7.90
N ILE A 10 -5.83 -2.06 6.60
CA ILE A 10 -5.80 -0.91 5.67
C ILE A 10 -7.13 -0.18 5.70
N ILE A 11 -8.26 -0.88 5.58
CA ILE A 11 -9.59 -0.26 5.59
C ILE A 11 -9.83 0.47 6.92
N ALA A 12 -9.53 -0.17 8.04
CA ALA A 12 -9.75 0.42 9.36
C ALA A 12 -8.94 1.71 9.56
N LEU A 13 -7.68 1.74 9.12
CA LEU A 13 -6.81 2.92 9.19
C LEU A 13 -7.27 4.07 8.28
N GLN A 14 -8.05 3.79 7.24
CA GLN A 14 -8.54 4.82 6.32
C GLN A 14 -9.86 5.47 6.76
N ILE A 15 -10.51 4.97 7.82
CA ILE A 15 -11.78 5.56 8.31
C ILE A 15 -11.59 7.02 8.75
N GLY A 16 -10.52 7.32 9.50
CA GLY A 16 -10.21 8.68 9.93
C GLY A 16 -9.96 9.63 8.74
N PRO A 17 -8.95 9.38 7.89
CA PRO A 17 -8.67 10.21 6.72
C PRO A 17 -9.87 10.35 5.75
N LEU A 18 -10.71 9.31 5.62
CA LEU A 18 -11.94 9.39 4.82
C LEU A 18 -12.91 10.44 5.38
N LEU A 19 -13.01 10.53 6.70
CA LEU A 19 -13.85 11.53 7.40
C LEU A 19 -13.17 12.90 7.52
N GLY A 20 -11.93 13.04 7.08
CA GLY A 20 -11.13 14.26 7.24
C GLY A 20 -10.56 14.42 8.64
N ILE A 21 -10.45 13.34 9.40
CA ILE A 21 -9.87 13.33 10.76
C ILE A 21 -8.45 12.81 10.66
N SER A 22 -7.47 13.61 11.05
CA SER A 22 -6.07 13.20 11.09
C SER A 22 -5.85 12.18 12.22
N THR A 23 -5.56 10.95 11.85
CA THR A 23 -5.26 9.88 12.80
C THR A 23 -3.78 9.45 12.70
N ARG A 24 -3.18 9.06 13.83
CA ARG A 24 -1.80 8.56 13.91
C ARG A 24 -1.77 7.30 14.76
N GLY A 25 -0.77 6.46 14.55
CA GLY A 25 -0.56 5.24 15.33
C GLY A 25 -1.22 3.99 14.75
N GLY A 26 -1.47 2.99 15.59
CA GLY A 26 -2.06 1.70 15.18
C GLY A 26 -3.58 1.77 14.96
N VAL A 27 -4.17 0.64 14.57
CA VAL A 27 -5.62 0.55 14.28
C VAL A 27 -6.48 0.97 15.47
N ILE A 28 -6.17 0.48 16.66
CA ILE A 28 -6.95 0.76 17.87
C ILE A 28 -6.86 2.25 18.22
N GLU A 29 -5.67 2.82 18.16
CA GLU A 29 -5.43 4.23 18.44
C GLU A 29 -6.11 5.15 17.42
N SER A 30 -6.02 4.81 16.13
CA SER A 30 -6.69 5.54 15.06
C SER A 30 -8.21 5.51 15.22
N LEU A 31 -8.80 4.34 15.50
CA LEU A 31 -10.25 4.23 15.73
C LEU A 31 -10.67 4.97 17.00
N SER A 32 -9.92 4.85 18.09
CA SER A 32 -10.23 5.59 19.33
C SER A 32 -10.20 7.11 19.13
N THR A 33 -9.25 7.61 18.32
CA THR A 33 -9.17 9.03 17.95
C THR A 33 -10.39 9.49 17.14
N VAL A 34 -10.85 8.66 16.19
CA VAL A 34 -12.07 8.95 15.40
C VAL A 34 -13.31 8.99 16.30
N PHE A 35 -13.44 8.07 17.26
CA PHE A 35 -14.60 8.06 18.17
C PHE A 35 -14.55 9.16 19.22
N ALA A 36 -13.35 9.52 19.71
CA ALA A 36 -13.19 10.55 20.72
C ALA A 36 -13.38 11.96 20.15
N ASN A 37 -12.94 12.21 18.90
CA ASN A 37 -12.98 13.49 18.22
C ASN A 37 -13.79 13.39 16.93
N PHE A 38 -15.07 13.02 17.03
CA PHE A 38 -15.92 12.83 15.86
C PHE A 38 -16.39 14.19 15.31
N GLU A 39 -15.52 14.83 14.55
CA GLU A 39 -15.82 16.05 13.80
C GLU A 39 -15.60 15.82 12.29
N PRO A 40 -16.57 15.20 11.61
CA PRO A 40 -16.40 14.84 10.20
C PRO A 40 -16.38 16.07 9.30
N ASN A 41 -15.38 16.15 8.42
CA ASN A 41 -15.26 17.21 7.43
C ASN A 41 -16.06 16.86 6.16
N GLY A 42 -17.15 17.60 5.90
CA GLY A 42 -18.02 17.36 4.75
C GLY A 42 -17.29 17.45 3.40
N ALA A 43 -16.29 18.32 3.26
CA ALA A 43 -15.49 18.44 2.03
C ALA A 43 -14.62 17.21 1.83
N ALA A 44 -13.97 16.70 2.89
CA ALA A 44 -13.17 15.49 2.84
C ALA A 44 -14.02 14.26 2.46
N ILE A 45 -15.21 14.13 3.07
CA ILE A 45 -16.16 13.06 2.74
C ILE A 45 -16.60 13.16 1.28
N GLY A 46 -16.92 14.36 0.78
CA GLY A 46 -17.26 14.57 -0.63
C GLY A 46 -16.17 14.12 -1.59
N VAL A 47 -14.91 14.45 -1.28
CA VAL A 47 -13.74 14.00 -2.04
C VAL A 47 -13.59 12.47 -1.98
N ALA A 48 -13.75 11.88 -0.80
CA ALA A 48 -13.66 10.42 -0.63
C ALA A 48 -14.76 9.68 -1.41
N ILE A 49 -16.02 10.14 -1.35
CA ILE A 49 -17.13 9.56 -2.11
C ILE A 49 -16.89 9.69 -3.61
N MET A 50 -16.45 10.85 -4.09
CA MET A 50 -16.12 11.05 -5.50
C MET A 50 -15.01 10.09 -5.95
N THR A 51 -13.96 9.92 -5.13
CA THR A 51 -12.88 8.98 -5.38
C THR A 51 -13.37 7.55 -5.45
N LEU A 52 -14.15 7.10 -4.46
CA LEU A 52 -14.74 5.77 -4.45
C LEU A 52 -15.65 5.56 -5.67
N GLY A 53 -16.47 6.56 -6.00
CA GLY A 53 -17.31 6.53 -7.22
C GLY A 53 -16.47 6.28 -8.47
N ILE A 54 -15.41 7.05 -8.70
CA ILE A 54 -14.54 6.86 -9.86
C ILE A 54 -13.89 5.48 -9.82
N VAL A 55 -13.32 5.06 -8.68
CA VAL A 55 -12.57 3.82 -8.59
C VAL A 55 -13.45 2.58 -8.78
N PHE A 56 -14.69 2.60 -8.31
CA PHE A 56 -15.63 1.49 -8.45
C PHE A 56 -16.42 1.50 -9.78
N LEU A 57 -16.77 2.69 -10.29
CA LEU A 57 -17.61 2.81 -11.48
C LEU A 57 -16.82 2.86 -12.78
N THR A 58 -15.48 3.01 -12.74
CA THR A 58 -14.67 3.03 -13.97
C THR A 58 -14.82 1.72 -14.75
N PRO A 59 -15.33 1.76 -16.01
CA PRO A 59 -15.50 0.58 -16.83
C PRO A 59 -14.16 -0.11 -17.13
N ARG A 60 -14.17 -1.43 -17.24
CA ARG A 60 -12.97 -2.23 -17.57
C ARG A 60 -12.25 -1.77 -18.82
N LYS A 61 -13.00 -1.28 -19.82
CA LYS A 61 -12.43 -0.75 -21.07
C LYS A 61 -11.51 0.46 -20.84
N ILE A 62 -11.87 1.34 -19.91
CA ILE A 62 -11.06 2.52 -19.56
C ILE A 62 -9.92 2.10 -18.63
N SER A 63 -10.21 1.24 -17.65
CA SER A 63 -9.22 0.75 -16.68
C SER A 63 -8.08 -0.06 -17.30
N GLN A 64 -8.24 -0.57 -18.52
CA GLN A 64 -7.17 -1.22 -19.29
C GLN A 64 -6.10 -0.23 -19.78
N TRP A 65 -6.48 1.02 -20.05
CA TRP A 65 -5.56 2.06 -20.51
C TRP A 65 -5.03 2.91 -19.35
N VAL A 66 -5.92 3.29 -18.45
CA VAL A 66 -5.56 4.09 -17.27
C VAL A 66 -6.18 3.45 -16.03
N PRO A 67 -5.38 2.94 -15.09
CA PRO A 67 -5.88 2.35 -13.85
C PRO A 67 -6.82 3.31 -13.10
N SER A 68 -7.95 2.79 -12.60
CA SER A 68 -8.96 3.62 -11.92
C SER A 68 -8.43 4.45 -10.74
N PRO A 69 -7.44 4.00 -9.93
CA PRO A 69 -6.83 4.86 -8.91
C PRO A 69 -6.09 6.06 -9.51
N LEU A 70 -5.42 5.87 -10.66
CA LEU A 70 -4.74 6.98 -11.34
C LEU A 70 -5.73 7.98 -11.93
N LEU A 71 -6.84 7.50 -12.51
CA LEU A 71 -7.95 8.35 -12.94
C LEU A 71 -8.51 9.18 -11.79
N ALA A 72 -8.74 8.56 -10.64
CA ALA A 72 -9.19 9.28 -9.45
C ALA A 72 -8.20 10.37 -9.04
N LEU A 73 -6.89 10.08 -9.01
CA LEU A 73 -5.86 11.08 -8.73
C LEU A 73 -5.91 12.26 -9.70
N LEU A 74 -5.96 11.97 -11.01
CA LEU A 74 -5.92 12.99 -12.06
C LEU A 74 -7.19 13.86 -12.11
N ILE A 75 -8.34 13.33 -11.72
CA ILE A 75 -9.62 14.04 -11.77
C ILE A 75 -9.90 14.74 -10.43
N VAL A 76 -9.81 13.98 -9.33
CA VAL A 76 -10.28 14.48 -8.03
C VAL A 76 -9.32 15.50 -7.41
N THR A 77 -8.00 15.37 -7.66
CA THR A 77 -7.02 16.34 -7.13
C THR A 77 -7.27 17.75 -7.68
N PRO A 78 -7.35 17.99 -9.00
CA PRO A 78 -7.67 19.30 -9.53
C PRO A 78 -9.05 19.81 -9.10
N LEU A 79 -10.07 18.94 -9.09
CA LEU A 79 -11.41 19.30 -8.65
C LEU A 79 -11.42 19.73 -7.18
N SER A 80 -10.66 19.03 -6.31
CA SER A 80 -10.56 19.39 -4.90
C SER A 80 -9.93 20.77 -4.69
N ILE A 81 -8.99 21.15 -5.54
CA ILE A 81 -8.39 22.50 -5.50
C ILE A 81 -9.39 23.56 -5.96
N LEU A 82 -10.11 23.26 -7.06
CA LEU A 82 -11.06 24.22 -7.64
C LEU A 82 -12.26 24.49 -6.75
N PHE A 83 -12.83 23.45 -6.10
CA PHE A 83 -14.07 23.57 -5.33
C PHE A 83 -13.86 23.90 -3.85
N PHE A 84 -12.77 23.43 -3.24
CA PHE A 84 -12.58 23.51 -1.79
C PHE A 84 -11.37 24.37 -1.38
N GLY A 85 -10.51 24.78 -2.33
CA GLY A 85 -9.28 25.52 -2.01
C GLY A 85 -8.25 24.66 -1.23
N ASP A 86 -7.18 25.30 -0.77
CA ASP A 86 -6.07 24.60 -0.12
C ASP A 86 -6.26 24.36 1.38
N SER A 87 -7.15 25.09 2.04
CA SER A 87 -7.31 25.07 3.51
C SER A 87 -8.48 24.26 4.03
N ALA A 88 -9.41 23.82 3.16
CA ALA A 88 -10.63 23.13 3.58
C ALA A 88 -10.45 21.63 3.79
N ILE A 89 -9.39 21.04 3.26
CA ILE A 89 -9.15 19.59 3.26
C ILE A 89 -7.67 19.33 3.53
N ASP A 90 -7.40 18.36 4.40
CA ASP A 90 -6.04 17.87 4.65
C ASP A 90 -5.41 17.30 3.38
N ARG A 91 -4.19 17.73 3.08
CA ARG A 91 -3.38 17.29 1.95
C ARG A 91 -2.14 16.56 2.44
N ILE A 92 -1.44 15.87 1.56
CA ILE A 92 -0.18 15.17 1.91
C ILE A 92 0.81 16.14 2.58
N GLY A 93 0.82 17.41 2.16
CA GLY A 93 1.74 18.41 2.67
C GLY A 93 3.13 18.35 2.02
N GLU A 94 4.09 19.02 2.61
CA GLU A 94 5.44 19.16 2.05
C GLU A 94 6.15 17.81 1.92
N ILE A 95 6.54 17.46 0.70
CA ILE A 95 7.34 16.27 0.41
C ILE A 95 8.81 16.71 0.35
N PRO A 96 9.71 16.05 1.10
CA PRO A 96 11.13 16.33 1.01
C PRO A 96 11.62 16.25 -0.43
N LYS A 97 12.20 17.34 -0.93
CA LYS A 97 12.71 17.43 -2.31
C LYS A 97 14.18 17.05 -2.33
N GLY A 98 14.55 16.24 -3.28
CA GLY A 98 15.94 15.92 -3.54
C GLY A 98 16.24 14.42 -3.59
N VAL A 99 17.42 14.11 -4.08
CA VAL A 99 17.92 12.73 -4.08
C VAL A 99 18.29 12.36 -2.64
N PRO A 100 17.83 11.21 -2.12
CA PRO A 100 18.19 10.76 -0.78
C PRO A 100 19.71 10.76 -0.61
N SER A 101 20.19 11.36 0.48
CA SER A 101 21.63 11.38 0.79
C SER A 101 22.06 10.04 1.38
N LEU A 102 23.32 9.66 1.10
CA LEU A 102 23.92 8.50 1.72
C LEU A 102 24.01 8.72 3.24
N SER A 103 23.41 7.82 4.00
CA SER A 103 23.39 7.86 5.46
C SER A 103 23.89 6.55 6.01
N LEU A 104 25.05 6.60 6.66
CA LEU A 104 25.58 5.41 7.34
C LEU A 104 24.82 5.21 8.66
N PRO A 105 24.28 3.99 8.89
CA PRO A 105 23.56 3.71 10.13
C PRO A 105 24.50 3.79 11.34
N SER A 106 24.08 4.50 12.38
CA SER A 106 24.80 4.55 13.65
C SER A 106 24.42 3.35 14.52
N PHE A 107 25.37 2.44 14.76
CA PHE A 107 25.17 1.21 15.53
C PHE A 107 25.42 1.39 17.05
N ASN A 108 24.92 2.46 17.64
CA ASN A 108 25.16 2.71 19.05
C ASN A 108 24.28 1.81 19.97
N LYS A 109 23.85 2.34 21.09
CA LYS A 109 23.12 1.73 22.22
C LYS A 109 21.94 0.80 21.87
N TYR A 110 21.40 0.84 20.65
CA TYR A 110 20.17 0.14 20.23
C TYR A 110 20.42 -1.12 19.38
N LEU A 111 21.65 -1.59 19.28
CA LEU A 111 22.04 -2.72 18.43
C LEU A 111 21.17 -3.98 18.61
N PRO A 112 20.83 -4.44 19.84
CA PRO A 112 19.97 -5.60 20.02
C PRO A 112 18.55 -5.40 19.48
N ILE A 113 18.00 -4.20 19.62
CA ILE A 113 16.65 -3.87 19.14
C ILE A 113 16.65 -3.81 17.62
N ILE A 114 17.68 -3.18 17.01
CA ILE A 114 17.85 -3.11 15.56
C ILE A 114 17.98 -4.51 14.97
N PHE A 115 18.80 -5.38 15.59
CA PHE A 115 18.98 -6.75 15.13
C PHE A 115 17.68 -7.56 15.20
N LYS A 116 16.95 -7.48 16.32
CA LYS A 116 15.67 -8.16 16.50
C LYS A 116 14.63 -7.68 15.48
N ALA A 117 14.48 -6.36 15.31
CA ALA A 117 13.56 -5.79 14.35
C ALA A 117 13.96 -6.16 12.90
N GLY A 118 15.25 -6.07 12.56
CA GLY A 118 15.78 -6.45 11.26
C GLY A 118 15.54 -7.93 10.94
N LEU A 119 15.72 -8.83 11.89
CA LEU A 119 15.45 -10.26 11.72
C LEU A 119 13.97 -10.52 11.44
N VAL A 120 13.07 -9.90 12.21
CA VAL A 120 11.62 -10.02 12.02
C VAL A 120 11.22 -9.52 10.63
N LEU A 121 11.70 -8.33 10.23
CA LEU A 121 11.43 -7.76 8.92
C LEU A 121 12.02 -8.60 7.78
N ALA A 122 13.21 -9.19 7.97
CA ALA A 122 13.82 -10.08 6.98
C ALA A 122 12.99 -11.34 6.76
N VAL A 123 12.51 -11.98 7.85
CA VAL A 123 11.65 -13.18 7.75
C VAL A 123 10.32 -12.84 7.10
N LEU A 124 9.65 -11.78 7.55
CA LEU A 124 8.37 -11.35 6.96
C LEU A 124 8.54 -10.98 5.48
N GLY A 125 9.57 -10.21 5.14
CA GLY A 125 9.85 -9.82 3.77
C GLY A 125 10.19 -11.00 2.86
N ALA A 126 10.93 -12.00 3.37
CA ALA A 126 11.21 -13.23 2.65
C ALA A 126 9.93 -14.03 2.36
N ILE A 127 9.06 -14.20 3.35
CA ILE A 127 7.78 -14.90 3.19
C ILE A 127 6.91 -14.18 2.16
N ASP A 128 6.75 -12.87 2.25
CA ASP A 128 5.89 -12.10 1.36
C ASP A 128 6.42 -12.11 -0.08
N SER A 129 7.74 -11.95 -0.26
CA SER A 129 8.38 -12.00 -1.58
C SER A 129 8.23 -13.37 -2.23
N LEU A 130 8.48 -14.47 -1.50
CA LEU A 130 8.33 -15.82 -2.03
C LEU A 130 6.88 -16.18 -2.32
N LEU A 131 5.93 -15.78 -1.49
CA LEU A 131 4.49 -15.94 -1.77
C LEU A 131 4.09 -15.17 -3.04
N THR A 132 4.59 -13.96 -3.21
CA THR A 132 4.37 -13.15 -4.41
C THR A 132 4.91 -13.84 -5.65
N SER A 133 6.13 -14.37 -5.58
CA SER A 133 6.76 -15.12 -6.67
C SER A 133 5.98 -16.39 -7.02
N LEU A 134 5.48 -17.14 -6.03
CA LEU A 134 4.63 -18.30 -6.26
C LEU A 134 3.31 -17.94 -6.97
N VAL A 135 2.70 -16.81 -6.62
CA VAL A 135 1.49 -16.33 -7.29
C VAL A 135 1.81 -15.93 -8.73
N ALA A 136 2.93 -15.25 -8.96
CA ALA A 136 3.40 -14.90 -10.30
C ALA A 136 3.63 -16.15 -11.16
N ASP A 137 4.31 -17.16 -10.63
CA ASP A 137 4.55 -18.45 -11.31
C ASP A 137 3.25 -19.13 -11.74
N ASN A 138 2.27 -19.16 -10.84
CA ASN A 138 0.97 -19.77 -11.14
C ASN A 138 0.23 -19.06 -12.29
N ILE A 139 0.39 -17.75 -12.43
CA ILE A 139 -0.27 -16.97 -13.49
C ILE A 139 0.50 -17.05 -14.79
N SER A 140 1.83 -16.92 -14.74
CA SER A 140 2.72 -16.91 -15.91
C SER A 140 3.12 -18.30 -16.40
N GLN A 141 2.83 -19.36 -15.60
CA GLN A 141 3.25 -20.75 -15.85
C GLN A 141 4.78 -20.89 -15.97
N THR A 142 5.52 -20.07 -15.20
CA THR A 142 6.97 -20.09 -15.09
C THR A 142 7.41 -20.63 -13.73
N LYS A 143 8.70 -20.78 -13.52
CA LYS A 143 9.29 -21.09 -12.21
C LYS A 143 10.32 -20.03 -11.87
N HIS A 144 10.15 -19.36 -10.73
CA HIS A 144 11.16 -18.47 -10.19
C HIS A 144 12.29 -19.24 -9.50
N ASN A 145 13.42 -18.57 -9.30
CA ASN A 145 14.51 -19.07 -8.47
C ASN A 145 14.45 -18.36 -7.11
N SER A 146 14.00 -19.08 -6.08
CA SER A 146 13.78 -18.54 -4.73
C SER A 146 15.06 -17.96 -4.12
N ASP A 147 16.22 -18.59 -4.35
CA ASP A 147 17.50 -18.11 -3.79
C ASP A 147 17.90 -16.78 -4.43
N ARG A 148 17.76 -16.65 -5.74
CA ARG A 148 18.04 -15.39 -6.46
C ARG A 148 17.09 -14.28 -6.04
N GLU A 149 15.82 -14.60 -5.83
CA GLU A 149 14.81 -13.66 -5.37
C GLU A 149 15.19 -13.10 -3.99
N LEU A 150 15.50 -13.97 -3.03
CA LEU A 150 15.86 -13.56 -1.68
C LEU A 150 17.20 -12.79 -1.64
N ILE A 151 18.20 -13.21 -2.42
CA ILE A 151 19.47 -12.48 -2.51
C ILE A 151 19.23 -11.09 -3.10
N GLY A 152 18.46 -10.99 -4.20
CA GLY A 152 18.12 -9.72 -4.82
C GLY A 152 17.37 -8.79 -3.88
N GLN A 153 16.38 -9.31 -3.14
CA GLN A 153 15.63 -8.59 -2.13
C GLN A 153 16.52 -8.10 -0.99
N GLY A 154 17.44 -8.95 -0.52
CA GLY A 154 18.40 -8.59 0.53
C GLY A 154 19.34 -7.47 0.10
N ILE A 155 19.92 -7.56 -1.10
CA ILE A 155 20.79 -6.52 -1.67
C ILE A 155 20.00 -5.21 -1.85
N GLY A 156 18.79 -5.28 -2.41
CA GLY A 156 17.93 -4.11 -2.61
C GLY A 156 17.60 -3.40 -1.29
N ASN A 157 17.24 -4.15 -0.26
CA ASN A 157 16.97 -3.60 1.07
C ASN A 157 18.22 -3.03 1.75
N ALA A 158 19.37 -3.67 1.59
CA ALA A 158 20.63 -3.13 2.11
C ALA A 158 21.00 -1.79 1.44
N VAL A 159 20.87 -1.71 0.11
CA VAL A 159 21.08 -0.46 -0.63
C VAL A 159 20.07 0.61 -0.20
N ALA A 160 18.77 0.26 -0.10
CA ALA A 160 17.75 1.20 0.37
C ALA A 160 18.08 1.74 1.77
N GLY A 161 18.55 0.87 2.68
CA GLY A 161 18.96 1.26 4.03
C GLY A 161 20.12 2.28 4.05
N LEU A 162 21.07 2.19 3.11
CA LEU A 162 22.15 3.17 2.98
C LEU A 162 21.64 4.57 2.58
N PHE A 163 20.49 4.65 1.97
CA PHE A 163 19.80 5.90 1.62
C PHE A 163 18.66 6.25 2.58
N SER A 164 18.66 5.71 3.79
CA SER A 164 17.60 5.89 4.80
C SER A 164 16.21 5.46 4.32
N GLY A 165 16.16 4.58 3.33
CA GLY A 165 14.91 4.00 2.83
C GLY A 165 14.37 2.92 3.75
N LEU A 166 13.06 2.73 3.72
CA LEU A 166 12.40 1.64 4.42
C LEU A 166 12.62 0.31 3.69
N PRO A 167 12.73 -0.81 4.43
CA PRO A 167 12.80 -2.13 3.80
C PRO A 167 11.50 -2.42 3.04
N GLY A 168 11.64 -3.03 1.88
CA GLY A 168 10.52 -3.44 1.03
C GLY A 168 10.44 -4.95 0.87
N ALA A 169 9.30 -5.42 0.37
CA ALA A 169 9.06 -6.80 -0.01
C ALA A 169 8.25 -6.89 -1.30
N GLY A 170 8.06 -8.08 -1.82
CA GLY A 170 7.23 -8.35 -2.98
C GLY A 170 5.77 -7.91 -2.74
N ALA A 171 5.14 -7.31 -3.75
CA ALA A 171 3.75 -6.86 -3.65
C ALA A 171 2.86 -7.68 -4.59
N THR A 172 2.16 -8.66 -4.04
CA THR A 172 1.37 -9.64 -4.80
C THR A 172 0.41 -9.00 -5.80
N MET A 173 -0.40 -8.00 -5.38
CA MET A 173 -1.38 -7.37 -6.26
C MET A 173 -0.73 -6.63 -7.43
N ARG A 174 0.33 -5.88 -7.19
CA ARG A 174 1.08 -5.19 -8.25
C ARG A 174 1.72 -6.17 -9.22
N THR A 175 2.29 -7.24 -8.70
CA THR A 175 2.88 -8.32 -9.50
C THR A 175 1.83 -9.00 -10.37
N VAL A 176 0.67 -9.35 -9.81
CA VAL A 176 -0.44 -9.94 -10.57
C VAL A 176 -0.91 -9.03 -11.70
N ILE A 177 -1.07 -7.74 -11.43
CA ILE A 177 -1.48 -6.77 -12.45
C ILE A 177 -0.41 -6.66 -13.53
N ASN A 178 0.87 -6.58 -13.15
CA ASN A 178 1.98 -6.50 -14.09
C ASN A 178 2.04 -7.72 -15.02
N VAL A 179 1.96 -8.94 -14.48
CA VAL A 179 1.96 -10.18 -15.27
C VAL A 179 0.74 -10.26 -16.19
N LYS A 180 -0.45 -9.93 -15.69
CA LYS A 180 -1.68 -9.89 -16.50
C LYS A 180 -1.65 -8.84 -17.61
N SER A 181 -0.88 -7.77 -17.42
CA SER A 181 -0.66 -6.72 -18.42
C SER A 181 0.46 -7.05 -19.42
N GLY A 182 1.05 -8.24 -19.33
CA GLY A 182 2.08 -8.72 -20.26
C GLY A 182 3.52 -8.48 -19.78
N GLY A 183 3.73 -8.08 -18.53
CA GLY A 183 5.07 -7.95 -17.94
C GLY A 183 5.73 -9.32 -17.76
N GLN A 184 6.86 -9.56 -18.46
CA GLN A 184 7.55 -10.85 -18.46
C GLN A 184 8.99 -10.77 -17.95
N THR A 185 9.51 -9.57 -17.75
CA THR A 185 10.92 -9.36 -17.42
C THR A 185 11.09 -8.40 -16.23
N PRO A 186 12.24 -8.43 -15.54
CA PRO A 186 12.58 -7.48 -14.48
C PRO A 186 12.59 -6.01 -14.93
N ILE A 187 12.69 -5.75 -16.24
CA ILE A 187 12.68 -4.40 -16.80
C ILE A 187 11.43 -3.63 -16.36
N SER A 188 10.28 -4.29 -16.26
CA SER A 188 9.05 -3.66 -15.77
C SER A 188 9.22 -3.07 -14.37
N GLY A 189 9.86 -3.79 -13.45
CA GLY A 189 10.19 -3.28 -12.11
C GLY A 189 11.21 -2.14 -12.13
N MET A 190 12.21 -2.22 -13.00
CA MET A 190 13.22 -1.15 -13.17
C MET A 190 12.56 0.14 -13.70
N VAL A 191 11.69 0.05 -14.70
CA VAL A 191 10.94 1.20 -15.23
C VAL A 191 10.03 1.79 -14.15
N HIS A 192 9.34 0.95 -13.36
CA HIS A 192 8.56 1.43 -12.22
C HIS A 192 9.40 2.25 -11.23
N SER A 193 10.57 1.74 -10.85
CA SER A 193 11.49 2.45 -9.95
C SER A 193 12.00 3.76 -10.55
N LEU A 194 12.30 3.78 -11.85
CA LEU A 194 12.70 4.99 -12.56
C LEU A 194 11.59 6.05 -12.58
N VAL A 195 10.35 5.64 -12.84
CA VAL A 195 9.18 6.55 -12.78
C VAL A 195 9.00 7.13 -11.40
N LEU A 196 9.12 6.32 -10.34
CA LEU A 196 9.07 6.81 -8.96
C LEU A 196 10.19 7.81 -8.65
N LEU A 197 11.41 7.55 -9.15
CA LEU A 197 12.53 8.48 -8.99
C LEU A 197 12.26 9.81 -9.70
N ILE A 198 11.72 9.79 -10.91
CA ILE A 198 11.34 11.01 -11.65
C ILE A 198 10.26 11.79 -10.87
N VAL A 199 9.27 11.10 -10.30
CA VAL A 199 8.24 11.74 -9.46
C VAL A 199 8.88 12.37 -8.23
N LEU A 200 9.78 11.67 -7.55
CA LEU A 200 10.46 12.18 -6.35
C LEU A 200 11.28 13.43 -6.64
N VAL A 201 12.01 13.45 -7.76
CA VAL A 201 12.91 14.57 -8.12
C VAL A 201 12.14 15.76 -8.70
N GLY A 202 11.06 15.54 -9.46
CA GLY A 202 10.41 16.61 -10.23
C GLY A 202 8.93 16.85 -9.94
N ALA A 203 8.18 15.83 -9.57
CA ALA A 203 6.72 15.93 -9.42
C ALA A 203 6.25 16.03 -7.95
N GLY A 204 7.17 16.15 -6.98
CA GLY A 204 6.85 16.35 -5.56
C GLY A 204 5.76 17.41 -5.34
N PRO A 205 5.89 18.64 -5.89
CA PRO A 205 4.89 19.70 -5.72
C PRO A 205 3.48 19.35 -6.18
N LEU A 206 3.35 18.46 -7.16
CA LEU A 206 2.03 17.97 -7.61
C LEU A 206 1.45 16.97 -6.60
N ALA A 207 2.28 16.12 -6.01
CA ALA A 207 1.87 15.16 -5.01
C ALA A 207 1.51 15.81 -3.66
N GLU A 208 2.15 16.92 -3.29
CA GLU A 208 1.85 17.70 -2.08
C GLU A 208 0.37 18.15 -2.02
N LYS A 209 -0.24 18.40 -3.19
CA LYS A 209 -1.62 18.87 -3.32
C LYS A 209 -2.68 17.76 -3.27
N ILE A 210 -2.30 16.52 -3.21
CA ILE A 210 -3.23 15.39 -3.18
C ILE A 210 -3.95 15.35 -1.82
N PRO A 211 -5.32 15.33 -1.80
CA PRO A 211 -6.08 15.19 -0.57
C PRO A 211 -5.85 13.84 0.13
N THR A 212 -5.71 13.83 1.44
CA THR A 212 -5.59 12.58 2.22
C THR A 212 -6.84 11.72 2.11
N SER A 213 -8.03 12.35 2.06
CA SER A 213 -9.31 11.68 1.86
C SER A 213 -9.44 10.98 0.48
N LEU A 214 -8.78 11.51 -0.56
CA LEU A 214 -8.68 10.84 -1.87
C LEU A 214 -7.84 9.57 -1.74
N LEU A 215 -6.69 9.64 -1.08
CA LEU A 215 -5.84 8.47 -0.84
C LEU A 215 -6.58 7.43 0.00
N ALA A 216 -7.33 7.85 1.00
CA ALA A 216 -8.16 6.97 1.80
C ALA A 216 -9.18 6.20 0.95
N GLY A 217 -9.86 6.88 0.02
CA GLY A 217 -10.79 6.23 -0.92
C GLY A 217 -10.10 5.17 -1.80
N ILE A 218 -8.91 5.48 -2.33
CA ILE A 218 -8.12 4.52 -3.11
C ILE A 218 -7.68 3.33 -2.24
N LEU A 219 -7.16 3.59 -1.03
CA LEU A 219 -6.66 2.54 -0.14
C LEU A 219 -7.77 1.63 0.39
N ILE A 220 -8.97 2.14 0.60
CA ILE A 220 -10.14 1.31 0.90
C ILE A 220 -10.42 0.31 -0.23
N LYS A 221 -10.39 0.77 -1.48
CA LYS A 221 -10.55 -0.13 -2.63
C LYS A 221 -9.44 -1.18 -2.68
N VAL A 222 -8.20 -0.79 -2.47
CA VAL A 222 -7.06 -1.71 -2.42
C VAL A 222 -7.24 -2.72 -1.29
N GLY A 223 -7.65 -2.28 -0.09
CA GLY A 223 -7.95 -3.16 1.03
C GLY A 223 -9.04 -4.19 0.68
N LEU A 224 -10.13 -3.75 0.04
CA LEU A 224 -11.20 -4.64 -0.42
C LEU A 224 -10.73 -5.65 -1.49
N ASP A 225 -9.82 -5.26 -2.36
CA ASP A 225 -9.27 -6.12 -3.42
C ASP A 225 -8.26 -7.15 -2.88
N ILE A 226 -7.58 -6.85 -1.78
CA ILE A 226 -6.65 -7.76 -1.12
C ILE A 226 -7.38 -8.85 -0.33
N ILE A 227 -8.58 -8.57 0.16
CA ILE A 227 -9.39 -9.53 0.91
C ILE A 227 -9.84 -10.68 -0.02
N ASP A 228 -9.49 -11.90 0.36
CA ASP A 228 -9.98 -13.10 -0.34
C ASP A 228 -11.42 -13.43 0.07
N TRP A 229 -12.36 -12.73 -0.55
CA TRP A 229 -13.80 -12.93 -0.32
C TRP A 229 -14.27 -14.34 -0.66
N GLY A 230 -13.66 -14.97 -1.68
CA GLY A 230 -13.99 -16.34 -2.07
C GLY A 230 -13.63 -17.34 -1.00
N PHE A 231 -12.50 -17.14 -0.35
CA PHE A 231 -12.05 -17.97 0.76
C PHE A 231 -12.85 -17.72 2.03
N LEU A 232 -13.13 -16.47 2.38
CA LEU A 232 -13.94 -16.11 3.54
C LEU A 232 -15.35 -16.68 3.45
N ARG A 233 -16.00 -16.61 2.28
CA ARG A 233 -17.34 -17.20 2.05
C ARG A 233 -17.36 -18.72 2.18
N ARG A 234 -16.25 -19.40 1.90
CA ARG A 234 -16.11 -20.87 2.00
C ARG A 234 -15.58 -21.32 3.36
N ALA A 235 -15.25 -20.40 4.26
CA ALA A 235 -14.68 -20.73 5.57
C ALA A 235 -15.55 -21.69 6.39
N HIS A 236 -16.88 -21.62 6.25
CA HIS A 236 -17.83 -22.53 6.92
C HIS A 236 -17.75 -23.98 6.40
N LYS A 237 -17.14 -24.21 5.23
CA LYS A 237 -16.93 -25.55 4.64
C LYS A 237 -15.56 -26.14 4.99
N LEU A 238 -14.71 -25.39 5.66
CA LEU A 238 -13.39 -25.85 6.08
C LEU A 238 -13.48 -26.66 7.36
N SER A 239 -12.48 -27.52 7.59
CA SER A 239 -12.34 -28.18 8.89
C SER A 239 -12.17 -27.15 10.00
N LEU A 240 -12.69 -27.43 11.18
CA LEU A 240 -12.64 -26.52 12.34
C LEU A 240 -11.20 -26.08 12.65
N LYS A 241 -10.23 -26.97 12.49
CA LYS A 241 -8.80 -26.70 12.69
C LYS A 241 -8.26 -25.67 11.67
N THR A 242 -8.59 -25.84 10.39
CA THR A 242 -8.17 -24.93 9.30
C THR A 242 -8.84 -23.55 9.47
N ALA A 243 -10.12 -23.53 9.83
CA ALA A 243 -10.83 -22.28 10.11
C ALA A 243 -10.24 -21.54 11.32
N ALA A 244 -9.93 -22.26 12.41
CA ALA A 244 -9.31 -21.69 13.61
C ALA A 244 -7.94 -21.06 13.31
N VAL A 245 -7.07 -21.74 12.56
CA VAL A 245 -5.78 -21.19 12.13
C VAL A 245 -5.98 -19.96 11.26
N MET A 246 -6.91 -19.99 10.31
CA MET A 246 -7.21 -18.89 9.42
C MET A 246 -7.65 -17.63 10.18
N TYR A 247 -8.66 -17.77 11.05
CA TYR A 247 -9.16 -16.65 11.85
C TYR A 247 -8.14 -16.21 12.91
N GLY A 248 -7.37 -17.14 13.48
CA GLY A 248 -6.27 -16.81 14.39
C GLY A 248 -5.24 -15.92 13.73
N VAL A 249 -4.78 -16.27 12.52
CA VAL A 249 -3.85 -15.43 11.73
C VAL A 249 -4.48 -14.08 11.39
N LEU A 250 -5.75 -14.04 11.00
CA LEU A 250 -6.43 -12.81 10.65
C LEU A 250 -6.57 -11.85 11.84
N LEU A 251 -6.78 -12.39 13.05
CA LEU A 251 -6.90 -11.58 14.27
C LEU A 251 -5.54 -11.17 14.86
N MET A 252 -4.48 -11.93 14.58
CA MET A 252 -3.12 -11.65 15.06
C MET A 252 -2.34 -10.70 14.14
N THR A 253 -2.82 -10.49 12.88
CA THR A 253 -2.26 -9.54 11.93
C THR A 253 -2.75 -8.14 12.22
#